data_72ad462620a6639245759e6a9ca951b7
#
_entry.id   72ad462620a6639245759e6a9ca951b7
#
_cell.length_a   1.000
_cell.length_b   1.000
_cell.length_c   1.000
_cell.angle_alpha   90.00
_cell.angle_beta   90.00
_cell.angle_gamma   90.00
#
_symmetry.space_group_name_H-M   'P 1'
#
loop_
_entity.id
_entity.type
_entity.pdbx_description
1 polymer ?
#
loop_
_entity_poly.entity_id
_entity_poly.type
_entity_poly.pdbx_seq_one_letter_code
_entity_poly.pdbx_strand_id
1 'polypeptide(L)'
;MNAYRLLFFLTLLNLLNFVDRQLIASFSNFIVPDLGLTNAQYGFLTTIPFIVFYSIAGLFMGVLADMVNRPRLIAFGVVLWSVFTALTGAAKGFISMALPRMFIGVGESILTPTSMSLLSDSFPSKKMGFAAGFYYMGVPIGVGVSLLIAGYLGESLGWRNCFYLLGGIGLLLGLSALLFKDRPRKNANSAEEQPTLSKESTVEIVKTLYKAISASSALRFTILAGVFYHIVLGASGFEQLWLVQERGFERSNIAQIVGWIGVFAGMTGNLVGGILSDWWQENTDQGRPMFLFWLALLTLPIGIYYRFVEPDSFIFWIGIVIGYFQLGCFFGPTFSTVQELVPDRIRATVVAFYILTLNLIGLTIGSWGGGLCADWMEAANYQEPYTMMLVVFSVISIISIPCYYLAGKRYKQDKIVLGKVFNE
;
A
#
# COMPACT_ATOMS: atom_id res chain seq x y z
N MET A 1 22.99 18.93 8.40
CA MET A 1 22.05 18.01 9.11
C MET A 1 22.45 16.58 8.85
N ASN A 2 22.38 15.69 9.84
CA ASN A 2 22.74 14.28 9.69
C ASN A 2 21.69 13.57 8.80
N ALA A 3 22.13 12.84 7.77
CA ALA A 3 21.26 12.09 6.85
C ALA A 3 20.35 11.09 7.57
N TYR A 4 20.84 10.48 8.63
CA TYR A 4 20.08 9.52 9.43
C TYR A 4 18.93 10.17 10.24
N ARG A 5 19.11 11.41 10.73
CA ARG A 5 18.02 12.16 11.38
C ARG A 5 16.90 12.50 10.38
N LEU A 6 17.29 12.87 9.17
CA LEU A 6 16.31 13.10 8.09
C LEU A 6 15.57 11.79 7.75
N LEU A 7 16.30 10.68 7.61
CA LEU A 7 15.71 9.37 7.32
C LEU A 7 14.70 8.97 8.40
N PHE A 8 15.08 9.07 9.67
CA PHE A 8 14.17 8.75 10.78
C PHE A 8 12.90 9.61 10.76
N PHE A 9 13.05 10.92 10.53
CA PHE A 9 11.91 11.84 10.46
C PHE A 9 10.98 11.52 9.29
N LEU A 10 11.52 11.26 8.10
CA LEU A 10 10.73 10.88 6.92
C LEU A 10 10.05 9.53 7.10
N THR A 11 10.70 8.58 7.79
CA THR A 11 10.09 7.29 8.17
C THR A 11 8.93 7.48 9.14
N LEU A 12 9.07 8.38 10.13
CA LEU A 12 7.99 8.71 11.05
C LEU A 12 6.78 9.33 10.32
N LEU A 13 7.04 10.21 9.35
CA LEU A 13 5.97 10.75 8.50
C LEU A 13 5.32 9.66 7.64
N ASN A 14 6.10 8.73 7.11
CA ASN A 14 5.58 7.61 6.33
C ASN A 14 4.75 6.64 7.20
N LEU A 15 5.18 6.40 8.44
CA LEU A 15 4.41 5.63 9.42
C LEU A 15 3.07 6.33 9.69
N LEU A 16 3.07 7.63 10.00
CA LEU A 16 1.84 8.41 10.22
C LEU A 16 0.90 8.35 9.00
N ASN A 17 1.47 8.45 7.79
CA ASN A 17 0.74 8.34 6.53
C ASN A 17 -0.03 7.01 6.43
N PHE A 18 0.62 5.88 6.75
CA PHE A 18 -0.03 4.57 6.72
C PHE A 18 -0.98 4.32 7.90
N VAL A 19 -0.73 4.92 9.06
CA VAL A 19 -1.71 4.96 10.17
C VAL A 19 -2.99 5.62 9.68
N ASP A 20 -2.90 6.81 9.10
CA ASP A 20 -4.03 7.61 8.64
C ASP A 20 -4.84 6.91 7.54
N ARG A 21 -4.13 6.34 6.58
CA ARG A 21 -4.71 5.59 5.47
C ARG A 21 -5.55 4.40 5.94
N GLN A 22 -5.07 3.69 6.96
CA GLN A 22 -5.71 2.50 7.50
C GLN A 22 -6.78 2.79 8.56
N LEU A 23 -6.87 4.03 9.03
CA LEU A 23 -7.66 4.39 10.21
C LEU A 23 -9.15 4.06 10.08
N ILE A 24 -9.76 4.30 8.91
CA ILE A 24 -11.18 3.95 8.68
C ILE A 24 -11.41 2.44 8.79
N ALA A 25 -10.49 1.62 8.26
CA ALA A 25 -10.62 0.18 8.35
C ALA A 25 -10.40 -0.31 9.79
N SER A 26 -9.46 0.28 10.53
CA SER A 26 -9.20 -0.05 11.93
C SER A 26 -10.37 0.32 12.85
N PHE A 27 -11.08 1.39 12.55
CA PHE A 27 -12.26 1.86 13.29
C PHE A 27 -13.59 1.40 12.69
N SER A 28 -13.62 0.44 11.77
CA SER A 28 -14.83 0.02 11.08
C SER A 28 -15.98 -0.35 12.03
N ASN A 29 -15.69 -1.10 13.09
CA ASN A 29 -16.67 -1.49 14.11
C ASN A 29 -17.23 -0.33 14.95
N PHE A 30 -16.64 0.84 14.87
CA PHE A 30 -17.13 2.08 15.50
C PHE A 30 -17.84 2.97 14.48
N ILE A 31 -17.24 3.14 13.28
CA ILE A 31 -17.69 4.08 12.26
C ILE A 31 -18.95 3.60 11.53
N VAL A 32 -18.97 2.32 11.13
CA VAL A 32 -20.07 1.77 10.33
C VAL A 32 -21.41 1.89 11.06
N PRO A 33 -21.56 1.43 12.32
CA PRO A 33 -22.81 1.57 13.03
C PRO A 33 -23.15 3.02 13.43
N ASP A 34 -22.14 3.83 13.77
CA ASP A 34 -22.34 5.21 14.22
C ASP A 34 -22.84 6.14 13.10
N LEU A 35 -22.39 5.91 11.86
CA LEU A 35 -22.78 6.69 10.69
C LEU A 35 -23.90 6.03 9.87
N GLY A 36 -24.35 4.83 10.25
CA GLY A 36 -25.38 4.07 9.53
C GLY A 36 -24.97 3.73 8.10
N LEU A 37 -23.69 3.37 7.88
CA LEU A 37 -23.17 3.06 6.54
C LEU A 37 -23.58 1.65 6.11
N THR A 38 -23.95 1.48 4.82
CA THR A 38 -24.00 0.16 4.21
C THR A 38 -22.56 -0.37 3.98
N ASN A 39 -22.41 -1.67 3.77
CA ASN A 39 -21.10 -2.26 3.47
C ASN A 39 -20.53 -1.70 2.16
N ALA A 40 -21.35 -1.45 1.15
CA ALA A 40 -20.94 -0.81 -0.10
C ALA A 40 -20.42 0.62 0.13
N GLN A 41 -21.11 1.41 0.97
CA GLN A 41 -20.67 2.76 1.32
C GLN A 41 -19.35 2.73 2.08
N TYR A 42 -19.21 1.82 3.03
CA TYR A 42 -17.96 1.64 3.78
C TYR A 42 -16.81 1.21 2.86
N GLY A 43 -17.00 0.19 2.01
CA GLY A 43 -16.00 -0.24 1.04
C GLY A 43 -15.60 0.86 0.05
N PHE A 44 -16.55 1.70 -0.39
CA PHE A 44 -16.27 2.87 -1.20
C PHE A 44 -15.37 3.87 -0.45
N LEU A 45 -15.71 4.21 0.80
CA LEU A 45 -14.99 5.20 1.62
C LEU A 45 -13.56 4.78 1.94
N THR A 46 -13.31 3.49 2.13
CA THR A 46 -11.96 3.01 2.43
C THR A 46 -10.98 3.19 1.28
N THR A 47 -11.46 3.24 0.03
CA THR A 47 -10.61 3.15 -1.16
C THR A 47 -10.82 4.28 -2.15
N ILE A 48 -11.99 4.39 -2.77
CA ILE A 48 -12.20 5.18 -4.00
C ILE A 48 -11.91 6.68 -3.83
N PRO A 49 -12.48 7.39 -2.85
CA PRO A 49 -12.26 8.83 -2.72
C PRO A 49 -10.79 9.18 -2.53
N PHE A 50 -10.09 8.35 -1.75
CA PHE A 50 -8.67 8.52 -1.48
C PHE A 50 -7.82 8.21 -2.72
N ILE A 51 -7.99 7.03 -3.33
CA ILE A 51 -7.08 6.53 -4.38
C ILE A 51 -7.18 7.34 -5.66
N VAL A 52 -8.38 7.75 -6.07
CA VAL A 52 -8.56 8.55 -7.28
C VAL A 52 -7.78 9.87 -7.17
N PHE A 53 -7.98 10.59 -6.07
CA PHE A 53 -7.32 11.87 -5.86
C PHE A 53 -5.82 11.74 -5.57
N TYR A 54 -5.40 10.72 -4.81
CA TYR A 54 -4.00 10.36 -4.62
C TYR A 54 -3.29 10.09 -5.96
N SER A 55 -3.92 9.34 -6.84
CA SER A 55 -3.34 8.95 -8.14
C SER A 55 -3.24 10.14 -9.10
N ILE A 56 -4.30 10.94 -9.19
CA ILE A 56 -4.29 12.13 -10.06
C ILE A 56 -3.25 13.14 -9.57
N ALA A 57 -3.26 13.46 -8.28
CA ALA A 57 -2.28 14.40 -7.72
C ALA A 57 -0.85 13.87 -7.80
N GLY A 58 -0.64 12.57 -7.54
CA GLY A 58 0.66 11.91 -7.58
C GLY A 58 1.39 12.05 -8.92
N LEU A 59 0.66 12.11 -10.04
CA LEU A 59 1.25 12.33 -11.37
C LEU A 59 2.00 13.66 -11.46
N PHE A 60 1.58 14.67 -10.73
CA PHE A 60 2.17 16.02 -10.75
C PHE A 60 3.17 16.24 -9.63
N MET A 61 3.07 15.46 -8.53
CA MET A 61 3.86 15.73 -7.32
C MET A 61 5.35 15.42 -7.49
N GLY A 62 5.72 14.47 -8.34
CA GLY A 62 7.12 14.21 -8.69
C GLY A 62 7.77 15.44 -9.37
N VAL A 63 7.09 16.00 -10.36
CA VAL A 63 7.55 17.20 -11.07
C VAL A 63 7.60 18.39 -10.12
N LEU A 64 6.57 18.57 -9.30
CA LEU A 64 6.52 19.67 -8.33
C LEU A 64 7.65 19.56 -7.31
N ALA A 65 8.00 18.37 -6.86
CA ALA A 65 9.12 18.12 -5.95
C ALA A 65 10.46 18.53 -6.54
N ASP A 66 10.59 18.51 -7.88
CA ASP A 66 11.79 18.96 -8.56
C ASP A 66 11.89 20.48 -8.72
N MET A 67 10.76 21.19 -8.66
CA MET A 67 10.68 22.64 -8.91
C MET A 67 10.74 23.47 -7.62
N VAL A 68 10.26 22.93 -6.49
CA VAL A 68 10.08 23.70 -5.24
C VAL A 68 10.99 23.20 -4.12
N ASN A 69 11.00 23.94 -3.00
CA ASN A 69 11.68 23.50 -1.77
C ASN A 69 10.98 22.28 -1.17
N ARG A 70 11.68 21.13 -1.16
CA ARG A 70 11.12 19.83 -0.78
C ARG A 70 10.62 19.76 0.68
N PRO A 71 11.33 20.24 1.71
CA PRO A 71 10.80 20.32 3.07
C PRO A 71 9.52 21.13 3.19
N ARG A 72 9.41 22.26 2.48
CA ARG A 72 8.18 23.07 2.46
C ARG A 72 7.03 22.34 1.77
N LEU A 73 7.33 21.62 0.70
CA LEU A 73 6.33 20.81 0.00
C LEU A 73 5.83 19.66 0.88
N ILE A 74 6.73 18.97 1.59
CA ILE A 74 6.35 17.95 2.59
C ILE A 74 5.50 18.57 3.69
N ALA A 75 5.92 19.71 4.25
CA ALA A 75 5.15 20.41 5.29
C ALA A 75 3.74 20.73 4.82
N PHE A 76 3.59 21.27 3.61
CA PHE A 76 2.28 21.57 3.02
C PHE A 76 1.43 20.30 2.88
N GLY A 77 1.98 19.20 2.33
CA GLY A 77 1.27 17.93 2.17
C GLY A 77 0.81 17.36 3.51
N VAL A 78 1.73 17.30 4.50
CA VAL A 78 1.42 16.78 5.84
C VAL A 78 0.36 17.63 6.53
N VAL A 79 0.47 18.96 6.51
CA VAL A 79 -0.52 19.87 7.09
C VAL A 79 -1.88 19.70 6.40
N LEU A 80 -1.89 19.62 5.06
CA LEU A 80 -3.12 19.45 4.29
C LEU A 80 -3.84 18.17 4.71
N TRP A 81 -3.18 16.99 4.62
CA TRP A 81 -3.88 15.75 4.98
C TRP A 81 -4.27 15.71 6.46
N SER A 82 -3.44 16.24 7.36
CA SER A 82 -3.72 16.24 8.81
C SER A 82 -4.95 17.07 9.18
N VAL A 83 -5.16 18.22 8.51
CA VAL A 83 -6.40 18.99 8.64
C VAL A 83 -7.60 18.18 8.21
N PHE A 84 -7.51 17.49 7.06
CA PHE A 84 -8.62 16.68 6.55
C PHE A 84 -8.82 15.38 7.34
N THR A 85 -7.75 14.84 7.95
CA THR A 85 -7.89 13.74 8.94
C THR A 85 -8.70 14.22 10.15
N ALA A 86 -8.37 15.36 10.72
CA ALA A 86 -9.18 15.94 11.80
C ALA A 86 -10.63 16.19 11.35
N LEU A 87 -10.84 16.75 10.15
CA LEU A 87 -12.19 16.98 9.61
C LEU A 87 -12.97 15.66 9.39
N THR A 88 -12.29 14.55 9.10
CA THR A 88 -12.93 13.22 9.05
C THR A 88 -13.54 12.85 10.41
N GLY A 89 -12.92 13.24 11.53
CA GLY A 89 -13.49 13.06 12.88
C GLY A 89 -14.80 13.81 13.11
N ALA A 90 -15.07 14.88 12.35
CA ALA A 90 -16.34 15.63 12.41
C ALA A 90 -17.45 15.06 11.51
N ALA A 91 -17.20 13.95 10.80
CA ALA A 91 -18.16 13.37 9.85
C ALA A 91 -19.44 12.91 10.54
N LYS A 92 -20.59 13.17 9.87
CA LYS A 92 -21.94 12.82 10.32
C LYS A 92 -22.66 11.86 9.37
N GLY A 93 -21.97 11.35 8.34
CA GLY A 93 -22.50 10.44 7.35
C GLY A 93 -21.57 10.28 6.15
N PHE A 94 -22.01 9.53 5.16
CA PHE A 94 -21.23 9.12 4.00
C PHE A 94 -20.51 10.28 3.29
N ILE A 95 -21.24 11.32 2.89
CA ILE A 95 -20.67 12.43 2.10
C ILE A 95 -19.66 13.24 2.92
N SER A 96 -19.99 13.54 4.18
CA SER A 96 -19.11 14.31 5.07
C SER A 96 -17.82 13.54 5.45
N MET A 97 -17.80 12.22 5.27
CA MET A 97 -16.59 11.39 5.39
C MET A 97 -15.85 11.28 4.06
N ALA A 98 -16.56 11.20 2.93
CA ALA A 98 -15.94 11.04 1.61
C ALA A 98 -15.14 12.28 1.18
N LEU A 99 -15.65 13.49 1.43
CA LEU A 99 -14.99 14.73 1.01
C LEU A 99 -13.59 14.91 1.62
N PRO A 100 -13.38 14.80 2.95
CA PRO A 100 -12.04 14.86 3.52
C PRO A 100 -11.08 13.81 2.93
N ARG A 101 -11.55 12.60 2.66
CA ARG A 101 -10.72 11.52 2.08
C ARG A 101 -10.11 11.88 0.74
N MET A 102 -10.80 12.65 -0.09
CA MET A 102 -10.28 13.15 -1.37
C MET A 102 -9.04 14.03 -1.15
N PHE A 103 -9.12 14.98 -0.22
CA PHE A 103 -8.02 15.90 0.07
C PHE A 103 -6.87 15.24 0.85
N ILE A 104 -7.17 14.25 1.69
CA ILE A 104 -6.14 13.41 2.32
C ILE A 104 -5.31 12.74 1.21
N GLY A 105 -5.95 12.16 0.18
CA GLY A 105 -5.25 11.57 -0.96
C GLY A 105 -4.32 12.55 -1.67
N VAL A 106 -4.76 13.79 -1.90
CA VAL A 106 -3.93 14.84 -2.50
C VAL A 106 -2.70 15.14 -1.63
N GLY A 107 -2.89 15.36 -0.32
CA GLY A 107 -1.81 15.68 0.60
C GLY A 107 -0.77 14.55 0.72
N GLU A 108 -1.25 13.32 0.86
CA GLU A 108 -0.38 12.13 1.00
C GLU A 108 0.43 11.80 -0.25
N SER A 109 -0.08 12.12 -1.45
CA SER A 109 0.62 11.88 -2.71
C SER A 109 1.96 12.62 -2.82
N ILE A 110 2.16 13.66 -2.03
CA ILE A 110 3.37 14.48 -1.98
C ILE A 110 4.52 13.76 -1.27
N LEU A 111 4.22 12.99 -0.22
CA LEU A 111 5.23 12.55 0.74
C LEU A 111 6.29 11.63 0.12
N THR A 112 5.89 10.54 -0.51
CA THR A 112 6.83 9.51 -0.98
C THR A 112 7.77 10.00 -2.07
N PRO A 113 7.32 10.64 -3.18
CA PRO A 113 8.23 11.11 -4.21
C PRO A 113 9.20 12.16 -3.68
N THR A 114 8.72 13.09 -2.85
CA THR A 114 9.55 14.15 -2.27
C THR A 114 10.57 13.61 -1.26
N SER A 115 10.16 12.63 -0.44
CA SER A 115 11.05 11.97 0.53
C SER A 115 12.15 11.19 -0.17
N MET A 116 11.82 10.41 -1.21
CA MET A 116 12.81 9.64 -1.96
C MET A 116 13.81 10.55 -2.67
N SER A 117 13.37 11.68 -3.22
CA SER A 117 14.25 12.71 -3.78
C SER A 117 15.22 13.29 -2.73
N LEU A 118 14.74 13.61 -1.51
CA LEU A 118 15.61 14.08 -0.41
C LEU A 118 16.61 13.02 0.05
N LEU A 119 16.18 11.75 0.11
CA LEU A 119 17.04 10.64 0.54
C LEU A 119 18.12 10.36 -0.49
N SER A 120 17.81 10.42 -1.79
CA SER A 120 18.79 10.20 -2.86
C SER A 120 19.93 11.24 -2.82
N ASP A 121 19.63 12.50 -2.48
CA ASP A 121 20.63 13.54 -2.30
C ASP A 121 21.37 13.44 -0.95
N SER A 122 20.81 12.72 0.02
CA SER A 122 21.33 12.61 1.38
C SER A 122 22.23 11.41 1.59
N PHE A 123 22.04 10.33 0.84
CA PHE A 123 22.78 9.09 0.96
C PHE A 123 23.62 8.81 -0.29
N PRO A 124 24.80 8.17 -0.15
CA PRO A 124 25.55 7.66 -1.30
C PRO A 124 24.77 6.49 -1.92
N SER A 125 24.93 6.25 -3.23
CA SER A 125 24.23 5.20 -3.98
C SER A 125 24.30 3.82 -3.32
N LYS A 126 25.46 3.45 -2.75
CA LYS A 126 25.65 2.19 -2.02
C LYS A 126 24.76 2.03 -0.78
N LYS A 127 24.28 3.13 -0.18
CA LYS A 127 23.42 3.10 1.03
C LYS A 127 21.96 3.45 0.73
N MET A 128 21.63 3.72 -0.52
CA MET A 128 20.26 4.14 -0.92
C MET A 128 19.24 3.01 -0.69
N GLY A 129 19.63 1.74 -0.93
CA GLY A 129 18.80 0.58 -0.64
C GLY A 129 18.42 0.48 0.85
N PHE A 130 19.41 0.68 1.74
CA PHE A 130 19.16 0.74 3.17
C PHE A 130 18.20 1.89 3.54
N ALA A 131 18.43 3.09 3.01
CA ALA A 131 17.60 4.26 3.31
C ALA A 131 16.14 4.06 2.83
N ALA A 132 15.95 3.52 1.64
CA ALA A 132 14.63 3.20 1.11
C ALA A 132 13.95 2.09 1.93
N GLY A 133 14.64 1.01 2.24
CA GLY A 133 14.11 -0.09 3.06
C GLY A 133 13.67 0.41 4.44
N PHE A 134 14.49 1.23 5.10
CA PHE A 134 14.16 1.82 6.39
C PHE A 134 12.94 2.75 6.30
N TYR A 135 12.86 3.59 5.26
CA TYR A 135 11.70 4.45 5.00
C TYR A 135 10.41 3.64 4.84
N TYR A 136 10.44 2.57 4.04
CA TYR A 136 9.27 1.74 3.79
C TYR A 136 8.88 0.81 4.94
N MET A 137 9.71 0.65 5.99
CA MET A 137 9.28 0.00 7.24
C MET A 137 8.10 0.74 7.90
N GLY A 138 7.92 2.03 7.61
CA GLY A 138 6.74 2.78 8.03
C GLY A 138 5.41 2.16 7.58
N VAL A 139 5.39 1.40 6.47
CA VAL A 139 4.17 0.79 5.92
C VAL A 139 3.58 -0.29 6.86
N PRO A 140 4.24 -1.43 7.09
CA PRO A 140 3.67 -2.48 7.94
C PRO A 140 3.49 -2.02 9.40
N ILE A 141 4.39 -1.18 9.90
CA ILE A 141 4.27 -0.62 11.24
C ILE A 141 3.04 0.28 11.33
N GLY A 142 2.82 1.16 10.34
CA GLY A 142 1.67 2.06 10.31
C GLY A 142 0.33 1.33 10.27
N VAL A 143 0.23 0.26 9.47
CA VAL A 143 -0.97 -0.59 9.41
C VAL A 143 -1.28 -1.20 10.79
N GLY A 144 -0.30 -1.81 11.45
CA GLY A 144 -0.49 -2.40 12.77
C GLY A 144 -0.77 -1.35 13.85
N VAL A 145 -0.05 -0.22 13.84
CA VAL A 145 -0.25 0.89 14.80
C VAL A 145 -1.64 1.49 14.67
N SER A 146 -2.21 1.57 13.45
CA SER A 146 -3.59 2.03 13.26
C SER A 146 -4.59 1.15 14.00
N LEU A 147 -4.43 -0.17 13.95
CA LEU A 147 -5.24 -1.12 14.71
C LEU A 147 -5.02 -1.00 16.22
N LEU A 148 -3.76 -0.80 16.66
CA LEU A 148 -3.47 -0.58 18.09
C LEU A 148 -4.12 0.71 18.60
N ILE A 149 -4.16 1.78 17.81
CA ILE A 149 -4.88 3.00 18.16
C ILE A 149 -6.37 2.72 18.33
N ALA A 150 -6.99 2.00 17.39
CA ALA A 150 -8.40 1.61 17.51
C ALA A 150 -8.64 0.73 18.74
N GLY A 151 -7.75 -0.22 19.01
CA GLY A 151 -7.87 -1.14 20.14
C GLY A 151 -7.67 -0.50 21.52
N TYR A 152 -6.66 0.36 21.67
CA TYR A 152 -6.35 0.98 22.97
C TYR A 152 -7.16 2.26 23.25
N LEU A 153 -7.46 3.03 22.22
CA LEU A 153 -8.07 4.35 22.38
C LEU A 153 -9.53 4.42 21.89
N GLY A 154 -9.97 3.43 21.11
CA GLY A 154 -11.28 3.45 20.47
C GLY A 154 -12.45 3.55 21.44
N GLU A 155 -12.42 2.83 22.55
CA GLU A 155 -13.49 2.88 23.56
C GLU A 155 -13.37 4.06 24.51
N SER A 156 -12.14 4.40 24.90
CA SER A 156 -11.90 5.44 25.90
C SER A 156 -12.09 6.86 25.34
N LEU A 157 -11.58 7.11 24.12
CA LEU A 157 -11.65 8.41 23.46
C LEU A 157 -12.76 8.51 22.41
N GLY A 158 -13.20 7.37 21.86
CA GLY A 158 -14.05 7.31 20.69
C GLY A 158 -13.29 7.60 19.39
N TRP A 159 -13.78 7.07 18.27
CA TRP A 159 -13.12 7.19 16.98
C TRP A 159 -12.92 8.63 16.51
N ARG A 160 -13.88 9.53 16.79
CA ARG A 160 -13.79 10.95 16.41
C ARG A 160 -12.61 11.65 17.05
N ASN A 161 -12.41 11.46 18.36
CA ASN A 161 -11.30 12.08 19.06
C ASN A 161 -9.95 11.49 18.65
N CYS A 162 -9.89 10.21 18.25
CA CYS A 162 -8.70 9.62 17.69
C CYS A 162 -8.30 10.27 16.35
N PHE A 163 -9.28 10.60 15.49
CA PHE A 163 -9.02 11.36 14.26
C PHE A 163 -8.55 12.78 14.55
N TYR A 164 -9.15 13.49 15.54
CA TYR A 164 -8.67 14.80 15.95
C TYR A 164 -7.26 14.76 16.52
N LEU A 165 -6.96 13.77 17.37
CA LEU A 165 -5.62 13.59 17.95
C LEU A 165 -4.56 13.35 16.87
N LEU A 166 -4.84 12.44 15.93
CA LEU A 166 -3.92 12.12 14.82
C LEU A 166 -3.72 13.30 13.89
N GLY A 167 -4.79 14.01 13.54
CA GLY A 167 -4.69 15.25 12.79
C GLY A 167 -3.84 16.30 13.52
N GLY A 168 -4.00 16.46 14.84
CA GLY A 168 -3.18 17.34 15.66
C GLY A 168 -1.70 16.95 15.68
N ILE A 169 -1.39 15.66 15.88
CA ILE A 169 -0.03 15.12 15.79
C ILE A 169 0.57 15.39 14.41
N GLY A 170 -0.19 15.12 13.35
CA GLY A 170 0.24 15.35 11.99
C GLY A 170 0.53 16.82 11.70
N LEU A 171 -0.30 17.75 12.20
CA LEU A 171 -0.03 19.19 12.09
C LEU A 171 1.30 19.58 12.75
N LEU A 172 1.58 19.09 13.95
CA LEU A 172 2.84 19.35 14.65
C LEU A 172 4.04 18.78 13.87
N LEU A 173 3.93 17.55 13.37
CA LEU A 173 4.97 16.92 12.55
C LEU A 173 5.14 17.64 11.21
N GLY A 174 4.05 18.06 10.57
CA GLY A 174 4.08 18.81 9.31
C GLY A 174 4.80 20.15 9.48
N LEU A 175 4.47 20.90 10.52
CA LEU A 175 5.16 22.15 10.83
C LEU A 175 6.62 21.94 11.18
N SER A 176 6.97 20.85 11.88
CA SER A 176 8.37 20.51 12.18
C SER A 176 9.20 20.18 10.93
N ALA A 177 8.57 19.76 9.81
CA ALA A 177 9.26 19.60 8.55
C ALA A 177 9.91 20.88 8.02
N LEU A 178 9.37 22.07 8.39
CA LEU A 178 9.95 23.36 8.04
C LEU A 178 11.31 23.64 8.71
N LEU A 179 11.64 22.92 9.78
CA LEU A 179 12.95 23.01 10.44
C LEU A 179 14.07 22.36 9.64
N PHE A 180 13.72 21.55 8.64
CA PHE A 180 14.69 20.89 7.78
C PHE A 180 15.08 21.80 6.61
N LYS A 181 16.38 21.89 6.34
CA LYS A 181 16.91 22.62 5.18
C LYS A 181 16.88 21.72 3.96
N ASP A 182 16.45 22.27 2.84
CA ASP A 182 16.59 21.58 1.55
C ASP A 182 18.06 21.35 1.22
N ARG A 183 18.37 20.25 0.58
CA ARG A 183 19.73 19.92 0.17
C ARG A 183 19.96 20.32 -1.27
N PRO A 184 21.21 20.77 -1.61
CA PRO A 184 21.58 20.94 -3.01
C PRO A 184 21.32 19.62 -3.77
N ARG A 185 20.73 19.71 -4.93
CA ARG A 185 20.50 18.56 -5.79
C ARG A 185 21.84 18.11 -6.36
N LYS A 186 22.16 16.81 -6.26
CA LYS A 186 23.43 16.26 -6.76
C LYS A 186 23.65 16.53 -8.25
N ASN A 187 22.57 16.59 -9.03
CA ASN A 187 22.61 16.78 -10.47
C ASN A 187 22.53 18.26 -10.90
N ALA A 188 22.49 19.23 -9.95
CA ALA A 188 22.40 20.65 -10.30
C ALA A 188 23.70 21.20 -10.94
N ASN A 189 24.85 20.53 -10.75
CA ASN A 189 26.15 20.95 -11.24
C ASN A 189 26.61 20.24 -12.54
N SER A 190 25.92 19.21 -12.99
CA SER A 190 26.12 18.60 -14.29
C SER A 190 25.16 19.26 -15.29
N ALA A 191 25.56 20.45 -15.74
CA ALA A 191 24.82 21.18 -16.79
C ALA A 191 24.71 20.40 -18.13
N GLU A 192 25.33 19.21 -18.20
CA GLU A 192 25.31 18.33 -19.38
C GLU A 192 24.39 17.09 -19.19
N GLU A 193 23.98 16.77 -17.96
CA GLU A 193 23.04 15.69 -17.66
C GLU A 193 22.00 16.14 -16.61
N GLN A 194 21.36 17.27 -16.81
CA GLN A 194 20.00 17.29 -16.32
C GLN A 194 19.31 16.11 -17.02
N PRO A 195 18.55 15.26 -16.29
CA PRO A 195 17.35 14.77 -16.89
C PRO A 195 16.49 16.05 -17.05
N THR A 196 16.77 16.85 -18.07
CA THR A 196 15.67 17.40 -18.81
C THR A 196 14.69 16.24 -18.79
N LEU A 197 13.49 16.41 -18.20
CA LEU A 197 12.34 15.77 -18.80
C LEU A 197 12.71 15.81 -20.27
N SER A 198 13.33 14.71 -20.71
CA SER A 198 13.88 14.65 -22.05
C SER A 198 12.72 15.15 -22.85
N LYS A 199 12.98 15.94 -23.90
CA LYS A 199 11.93 16.37 -24.81
C LYS A 199 11.18 15.19 -25.42
N GLU A 200 11.32 14.02 -24.82
CA GLU A 200 10.46 12.86 -24.99
C GLU A 200 9.08 13.28 -24.48
N SER A 201 8.23 13.59 -25.44
CA SER A 201 6.81 13.83 -25.24
C SER A 201 6.28 12.79 -24.26
N THR A 202 5.40 13.17 -23.30
CA THR A 202 4.66 12.22 -22.44
C THR A 202 4.13 11.04 -23.26
N VAL A 203 3.79 11.27 -24.52
CA VAL A 203 3.40 10.26 -25.51
C VAL A 203 4.51 9.22 -25.75
N GLU A 204 5.78 9.64 -25.78
CA GLU A 204 6.92 8.73 -26.03
C GLU A 204 7.20 7.83 -24.82
N ILE A 205 7.09 8.37 -23.62
CA ILE A 205 7.17 7.60 -22.37
C ILE A 205 6.05 6.55 -22.32
N VAL A 206 4.81 6.94 -22.62
CA VAL A 206 3.67 6.03 -22.67
C VAL A 206 3.85 4.97 -23.74
N LYS A 207 4.35 5.34 -24.94
CA LYS A 207 4.67 4.37 -26.00
C LYS A 207 5.75 3.39 -25.57
N THR A 208 6.80 3.85 -24.88
CA THR A 208 7.88 2.99 -24.36
C THR A 208 7.33 2.01 -23.33
N LEU A 209 6.50 2.48 -22.39
CA LEU A 209 5.82 1.63 -21.41
C LEU A 209 4.92 0.58 -22.09
N TYR A 210 4.11 1.01 -23.06
CA TYR A 210 3.26 0.09 -23.83
C TYR A 210 4.10 -0.95 -24.58
N LYS A 211 5.22 -0.54 -25.21
CA LYS A 211 6.16 -1.44 -25.90
C LYS A 211 6.77 -2.46 -24.93
N ALA A 212 7.17 -2.04 -23.72
CA ALA A 212 7.71 -2.93 -22.69
C ALA A 212 6.65 -3.94 -22.22
N ILE A 213 5.43 -3.49 -21.90
CA ILE A 213 4.32 -4.37 -21.49
C ILE A 213 3.96 -5.35 -22.61
N SER A 214 3.94 -4.91 -23.86
CA SER A 214 3.61 -5.79 -25.01
C SER A 214 4.70 -6.81 -25.29
N ALA A 215 5.98 -6.46 -25.10
CA ALA A 215 7.12 -7.34 -25.36
C ALA A 215 7.38 -8.33 -24.24
N SER A 216 6.99 -8.04 -22.98
CA SER A 216 7.26 -8.91 -21.85
C SER A 216 6.01 -9.56 -21.27
N SER A 217 5.96 -10.88 -21.38
CA SER A 217 4.93 -11.69 -20.70
C SER A 217 5.13 -11.67 -19.17
N ALA A 218 6.38 -11.71 -18.71
CA ALA A 218 6.70 -11.66 -17.28
C ALA A 218 6.18 -10.35 -16.64
N LEU A 219 6.33 -9.21 -17.33
CA LEU A 219 5.81 -7.92 -16.85
C LEU A 219 4.28 -7.93 -16.78
N ARG A 220 3.61 -8.39 -17.85
CA ARG A 220 2.13 -8.51 -17.86
C ARG A 220 1.62 -9.39 -16.74
N PHE A 221 2.20 -10.57 -16.57
CA PHE A 221 1.78 -11.51 -15.53
C PHE A 221 2.10 -11.01 -14.12
N THR A 222 3.20 -10.28 -13.92
CA THR A 222 3.48 -9.63 -12.63
C THR A 222 2.42 -8.58 -12.29
N ILE A 223 2.02 -7.76 -13.28
CA ILE A 223 0.96 -6.74 -13.09
C ILE A 223 -0.38 -7.42 -12.78
N LEU A 224 -0.77 -8.43 -13.57
CA LEU A 224 -2.02 -9.16 -13.35
C LEU A 224 -2.04 -9.87 -11.99
N ALA A 225 -0.96 -10.55 -11.62
CA ALA A 225 -0.84 -11.21 -10.33
C ALA A 225 -1.01 -10.21 -9.17
N GLY A 226 -0.37 -9.04 -9.29
CA GLY A 226 -0.52 -7.96 -8.32
C GLY A 226 -1.95 -7.45 -8.20
N VAL A 227 -2.66 -7.27 -9.31
CA VAL A 227 -4.08 -6.84 -9.32
C VAL A 227 -4.95 -7.87 -8.59
N PHE A 228 -4.85 -9.16 -8.94
CA PHE A 228 -5.64 -10.21 -8.29
C PHE A 228 -5.31 -10.37 -6.81
N TYR A 229 -4.05 -10.21 -6.41
CA TYR A 229 -3.66 -10.16 -5.01
C TYR A 229 -4.27 -8.94 -4.28
N HIS A 230 -4.31 -7.77 -4.92
CA HIS A 230 -4.91 -6.57 -4.33
C HIS A 230 -6.43 -6.63 -4.23
N ILE A 231 -7.10 -7.52 -4.95
CA ILE A 231 -8.54 -7.77 -4.78
C ILE A 231 -8.81 -8.33 -3.38
N VAL A 232 -8.09 -9.36 -2.94
CA VAL A 232 -8.28 -9.88 -1.58
C VAL A 232 -7.81 -8.89 -0.53
N LEU A 233 -6.76 -8.12 -0.81
CA LEU A 233 -6.30 -7.07 0.09
C LEU A 233 -7.34 -5.95 0.28
N GLY A 234 -8.07 -5.58 -0.77
CA GLY A 234 -9.19 -4.64 -0.67
C GLY A 234 -10.33 -5.20 0.19
N ALA A 235 -10.69 -6.47 -0.01
CA ALA A 235 -11.71 -7.16 0.78
C ALA A 235 -11.30 -7.31 2.26
N SER A 236 -10.01 -7.43 2.56
CA SER A 236 -9.52 -7.52 3.96
C SER A 236 -9.81 -6.27 4.80
N GLY A 237 -10.20 -5.15 4.18
CA GLY A 237 -10.73 -3.99 4.90
C GLY A 237 -11.96 -4.31 5.77
N PHE A 238 -12.68 -5.40 5.47
CA PHE A 238 -13.81 -5.90 6.26
C PHE A 238 -13.41 -6.89 7.37
N GLU A 239 -12.13 -7.22 7.52
CA GLU A 239 -11.65 -8.22 8.48
C GLU A 239 -12.03 -7.87 9.93
N GLN A 240 -11.97 -6.60 10.33
CA GLN A 240 -12.35 -6.19 11.68
C GLN A 240 -13.86 -6.33 11.91
N LEU A 241 -14.70 -6.08 10.91
CA LEU A 241 -16.16 -6.31 10.97
C LEU A 241 -16.46 -7.82 11.09
N TRP A 242 -15.79 -8.64 10.26
CA TRP A 242 -15.89 -10.09 10.32
C TRP A 242 -15.54 -10.66 11.69
N LEU A 243 -14.41 -10.23 12.28
CA LEU A 243 -13.94 -10.73 13.57
C LEU A 243 -14.91 -10.41 14.71
N VAL A 244 -15.55 -9.24 14.67
CA VAL A 244 -16.49 -8.82 15.71
C VAL A 244 -17.88 -9.43 15.48
N GLN A 245 -18.42 -9.32 14.26
CA GLN A 245 -19.83 -9.64 14.00
C GLN A 245 -20.07 -11.13 13.80
N GLU A 246 -19.11 -11.87 13.24
CA GLU A 246 -19.28 -13.29 12.92
C GLU A 246 -18.42 -14.22 13.79
N ARG A 247 -17.33 -13.71 14.38
CA ARG A 247 -16.44 -14.50 15.25
C ARG A 247 -16.57 -14.14 16.73
N GLY A 248 -17.43 -13.16 17.06
CA GLY A 248 -17.82 -12.85 18.43
C GLY A 248 -16.75 -12.17 19.28
N PHE A 249 -15.68 -11.66 18.67
CA PHE A 249 -14.65 -10.94 19.43
C PHE A 249 -15.12 -9.57 19.89
N GLU A 250 -14.61 -9.16 21.05
CA GLU A 250 -14.74 -7.78 21.51
C GLU A 250 -13.85 -6.88 20.64
N ARG A 251 -14.43 -5.78 20.13
CA ARG A 251 -13.82 -4.94 19.08
C ARG A 251 -12.47 -4.32 19.46
N SER A 252 -12.30 -3.90 20.71
CA SER A 252 -11.03 -3.30 21.17
C SER A 252 -9.95 -4.35 21.38
N ASN A 253 -10.31 -5.49 21.97
CA ASN A 253 -9.36 -6.58 22.22
C ASN A 253 -8.83 -7.18 20.92
N ILE A 254 -9.71 -7.49 19.96
CA ILE A 254 -9.28 -8.07 18.70
C ILE A 254 -8.44 -7.10 17.87
N ALA A 255 -8.76 -5.81 17.88
CA ALA A 255 -7.96 -4.80 17.22
C ALA A 255 -6.53 -4.70 17.80
N GLN A 256 -6.37 -4.85 19.12
CA GLN A 256 -5.05 -4.91 19.77
C GLN A 256 -4.28 -6.15 19.32
N ILE A 257 -4.88 -7.33 19.38
CA ILE A 257 -4.22 -8.60 19.01
C ILE A 257 -3.79 -8.57 17.55
N VAL A 258 -4.70 -8.24 16.64
CA VAL A 258 -4.43 -8.17 15.20
C VAL A 258 -3.44 -7.05 14.88
N GLY A 259 -3.49 -5.93 15.62
CA GLY A 259 -2.53 -4.85 15.50
C GLY A 259 -1.09 -5.29 15.78
N TRP A 260 -0.86 -6.02 16.86
CA TRP A 260 0.46 -6.58 17.16
C TRP A 260 0.87 -7.65 16.15
N ILE A 261 -0.03 -8.53 15.72
CA ILE A 261 0.25 -9.49 14.65
C ILE A 261 0.66 -8.73 13.39
N GLY A 262 -0.07 -7.67 13.00
CA GLY A 262 0.21 -6.86 11.82
C GLY A 262 1.61 -6.24 11.85
N VAL A 263 2.01 -5.67 12.99
CA VAL A 263 3.37 -5.12 13.17
C VAL A 263 4.42 -6.20 12.97
N PHE A 264 4.37 -7.29 13.76
CA PHE A 264 5.44 -8.29 13.76
C PHE A 264 5.44 -9.16 12.50
N ALA A 265 4.28 -9.67 12.08
CA ALA A 265 4.18 -10.51 10.88
C ALA A 265 4.43 -9.70 9.59
N GLY A 266 3.95 -8.45 9.52
CA GLY A 266 4.20 -7.58 8.38
C GLY A 266 5.68 -7.21 8.23
N MET A 267 6.36 -6.85 9.34
CA MET A 267 7.80 -6.54 9.31
C MET A 267 8.63 -7.76 8.94
N THR A 268 8.38 -8.91 9.58
CA THR A 268 9.10 -10.16 9.26
C THR A 268 8.84 -10.59 7.82
N GLY A 269 7.60 -10.47 7.34
CA GLY A 269 7.25 -10.73 5.95
C GLY A 269 8.03 -9.87 4.96
N ASN A 270 8.15 -8.56 5.24
CA ASN A 270 8.90 -7.65 4.38
C ASN A 270 10.40 -8.02 4.30
N LEU A 271 11.02 -8.34 5.44
CA LEU A 271 12.42 -8.76 5.48
C LEU A 271 12.63 -10.11 4.79
N VAL A 272 11.84 -11.11 5.16
CA VAL A 272 11.94 -12.47 4.61
C VAL A 272 11.60 -12.49 3.12
N GLY A 273 10.55 -11.77 2.71
CA GLY A 273 10.16 -11.66 1.32
C GLY A 273 11.24 -11.05 0.44
N GLY A 274 11.93 -10.00 0.91
CA GLY A 274 13.07 -9.42 0.21
C GLY A 274 14.22 -10.42 0.09
N ILE A 275 14.72 -10.94 1.23
CA ILE A 275 15.89 -11.84 1.26
C ILE A 275 15.65 -13.13 0.46
N LEU A 276 14.52 -13.81 0.69
CA LEU A 276 14.26 -15.09 0.03
C LEU A 276 13.97 -14.94 -1.46
N SER A 277 13.33 -13.87 -1.88
CA SER A 277 13.09 -13.65 -3.30
C SER A 277 14.37 -13.28 -4.05
N ASP A 278 15.29 -12.53 -3.43
CA ASP A 278 16.60 -12.23 -4.01
C ASP A 278 17.44 -13.51 -4.10
N TRP A 279 17.51 -14.29 -3.02
CA TRP A 279 18.16 -15.60 -3.01
C TRP A 279 17.61 -16.52 -4.10
N TRP A 280 16.27 -16.56 -4.28
CA TRP A 280 15.61 -17.35 -5.32
C TRP A 280 16.10 -16.97 -6.71
N GLN A 281 16.10 -15.65 -7.01
CA GLN A 281 16.52 -15.15 -8.32
C GLN A 281 18.01 -15.37 -8.60
N GLU A 282 18.87 -15.31 -7.57
CA GLU A 282 20.31 -15.52 -7.72
C GLU A 282 20.68 -17.02 -7.92
N ASN A 283 19.96 -17.91 -7.24
CA ASN A 283 20.27 -19.33 -7.21
C ASN A 283 19.44 -20.20 -8.17
N THR A 284 18.48 -19.60 -8.88
CA THR A 284 17.64 -20.31 -9.84
C THR A 284 17.59 -19.60 -11.19
N ASP A 285 17.08 -20.30 -12.22
CA ASP A 285 16.82 -19.70 -13.53
C ASP A 285 15.48 -18.94 -13.60
N GLN A 286 14.87 -18.66 -12.45
CA GLN A 286 13.53 -18.09 -12.33
C GLN A 286 13.59 -16.71 -11.67
N GLY A 287 12.63 -15.85 -12.01
CA GLY A 287 12.53 -14.52 -11.38
C GLY A 287 11.90 -14.55 -9.97
N ARG A 288 12.04 -13.43 -9.23
CA ARG A 288 11.45 -13.23 -7.89
C ARG A 288 9.95 -13.57 -7.78
N PRO A 289 9.09 -13.39 -8.82
CA PRO A 289 7.69 -13.80 -8.73
C PRO A 289 7.48 -15.30 -8.46
N MET A 290 8.45 -16.15 -8.76
CA MET A 290 8.36 -17.57 -8.44
C MET A 290 8.38 -17.85 -6.93
N PHE A 291 9.08 -17.03 -6.14
CA PHE A 291 8.98 -17.07 -4.69
C PHE A 291 7.55 -16.79 -4.22
N LEU A 292 6.89 -15.77 -4.79
CA LEU A 292 5.49 -15.44 -4.46
C LEU A 292 4.52 -16.54 -4.90
N PHE A 293 4.79 -17.21 -6.03
CA PHE A 293 4.03 -18.39 -6.44
C PHE A 293 4.04 -19.48 -5.38
N TRP A 294 5.23 -19.89 -4.91
CA TRP A 294 5.34 -20.93 -3.88
C TRP A 294 4.75 -20.49 -2.54
N LEU A 295 5.00 -19.24 -2.13
CA LEU A 295 4.43 -18.69 -0.92
C LEU A 295 2.90 -18.75 -0.98
N ALA A 296 2.28 -18.21 -2.03
CA ALA A 296 0.84 -18.20 -2.18
C ALA A 296 0.24 -19.63 -2.28
N LEU A 297 0.88 -20.52 -3.06
CA LEU A 297 0.40 -21.89 -3.24
C LEU A 297 0.41 -22.68 -1.92
N LEU A 298 1.49 -22.59 -1.15
CA LEU A 298 1.65 -23.32 0.11
C LEU A 298 0.76 -22.79 1.22
N THR A 299 0.49 -21.49 1.23
CA THR A 299 -0.35 -20.85 2.26
C THR A 299 -1.83 -20.78 1.90
N LEU A 300 -2.19 -21.02 0.64
CA LEU A 300 -3.59 -20.97 0.16
C LEU A 300 -4.57 -21.82 0.98
N PRO A 301 -4.28 -23.09 1.31
CA PRO A 301 -5.23 -23.92 2.04
C PRO A 301 -5.56 -23.32 3.41
N ILE A 302 -4.55 -22.85 4.14
CA ILE A 302 -4.72 -22.23 5.45
C ILE A 302 -5.41 -20.88 5.30
N GLY A 303 -5.01 -20.07 4.28
CA GLY A 303 -5.56 -18.75 3.99
C GLY A 303 -7.06 -18.73 3.63
N ILE A 304 -7.64 -19.87 3.24
CA ILE A 304 -9.08 -20.04 3.06
C ILE A 304 -9.71 -20.73 4.27
N TYR A 305 -9.11 -21.84 4.72
CA TYR A 305 -9.71 -22.72 5.72
C TYR A 305 -9.87 -22.04 7.09
N TYR A 306 -8.94 -21.15 7.50
CA TYR A 306 -9.01 -20.50 8.81
C TYR A 306 -10.29 -19.67 9.02
N ARG A 307 -10.97 -19.28 7.95
CA ARG A 307 -12.22 -18.51 8.02
C ARG A 307 -13.42 -19.34 8.45
N PHE A 308 -13.32 -20.67 8.37
CA PHE A 308 -14.37 -21.61 8.71
C PHE A 308 -14.16 -22.31 10.06
N VAL A 309 -13.03 -22.07 10.72
CA VAL A 309 -12.75 -22.68 12.02
C VAL A 309 -13.05 -21.71 13.17
N GLU A 310 -13.34 -22.28 14.32
CA GLU A 310 -13.61 -21.51 15.53
C GLU A 310 -12.37 -20.76 16.01
N PRO A 311 -12.55 -19.62 16.71
CA PRO A 311 -11.46 -18.82 17.26
C PRO A 311 -10.49 -19.55 18.21
N ASP A 312 -10.96 -20.64 18.86
CA ASP A 312 -10.14 -21.48 19.74
C ASP A 312 -9.11 -22.33 18.96
N SER A 313 -9.29 -22.45 17.65
CA SER A 313 -8.38 -23.22 16.80
C SER A 313 -7.06 -22.48 16.58
N PHE A 314 -5.94 -23.19 16.73
CA PHE A 314 -4.62 -22.68 16.36
C PHE A 314 -4.55 -22.28 14.87
N ILE A 315 -5.29 -22.98 14.00
CA ILE A 315 -5.35 -22.67 12.55
C ILE A 315 -5.95 -21.29 12.30
N PHE A 316 -6.93 -20.86 13.10
CA PHE A 316 -7.52 -19.52 13.01
C PHE A 316 -6.44 -18.43 13.13
N TRP A 317 -5.62 -18.49 14.16
CA TRP A 317 -4.57 -17.51 14.41
C TRP A 317 -3.44 -17.58 13.39
N ILE A 318 -3.05 -18.81 12.99
CA ILE A 318 -2.06 -18.97 11.89
C ILE A 318 -2.56 -18.32 10.60
N GLY A 319 -3.85 -18.44 10.28
CA GLY A 319 -4.41 -17.81 9.09
C GLY A 319 -4.27 -16.28 9.10
N ILE A 320 -4.56 -15.64 10.24
CA ILE A 320 -4.37 -14.19 10.41
C ILE A 320 -2.88 -13.82 10.26
N VAL A 321 -1.97 -14.53 10.94
CA VAL A 321 -0.52 -14.28 10.87
C VAL A 321 -0.01 -14.41 9.41
N ILE A 322 -0.43 -15.46 8.70
CA ILE A 322 -0.06 -15.68 7.29
C ILE A 322 -0.54 -14.52 6.42
N GLY A 323 -1.75 -14.01 6.62
CA GLY A 323 -2.26 -12.87 5.85
C GLY A 323 -1.37 -11.64 5.94
N TYR A 324 -1.00 -11.23 7.16
CA TYR A 324 -0.10 -10.09 7.37
C TYR A 324 1.35 -10.36 6.91
N PHE A 325 1.83 -11.59 7.09
CA PHE A 325 3.15 -12.00 6.60
C PHE A 325 3.23 -11.94 5.07
N GLN A 326 2.22 -12.47 4.37
CA GLN A 326 2.14 -12.39 2.90
C GLN A 326 2.08 -10.96 2.39
N LEU A 327 1.33 -10.08 3.07
CA LEU A 327 1.28 -8.66 2.74
C LEU A 327 2.68 -8.04 2.79
N GLY A 328 3.46 -8.36 3.82
CA GLY A 328 4.85 -7.94 3.93
C GLY A 328 5.71 -8.46 2.78
N CYS A 329 5.59 -9.75 2.43
CA CYS A 329 6.38 -10.38 1.38
C CYS A 329 6.10 -9.85 -0.03
N PHE A 330 4.98 -9.18 -0.25
CA PHE A 330 4.53 -8.78 -1.59
C PHE A 330 5.40 -7.70 -2.24
N PHE A 331 5.71 -6.63 -1.52
CA PHE A 331 6.21 -5.40 -2.11
C PHE A 331 7.60 -5.55 -2.74
N GLY A 332 8.58 -6.08 -2.01
CA GLY A 332 9.95 -6.24 -2.49
C GLY A 332 10.04 -6.97 -3.84
N PRO A 333 9.60 -8.23 -3.90
CA PRO A 333 9.70 -9.04 -5.12
C PRO A 333 9.00 -8.44 -6.34
N THR A 334 7.80 -7.90 -6.16
CA THR A 334 7.00 -7.40 -7.29
C THR A 334 7.54 -6.08 -7.83
N PHE A 335 7.89 -5.13 -6.93
CA PHE A 335 8.44 -3.83 -7.35
C PHE A 335 9.80 -3.97 -8.00
N SER A 336 10.68 -4.84 -7.47
CA SER A 336 11.97 -5.12 -8.11
C SER A 336 11.77 -5.72 -9.50
N THR A 337 10.85 -6.68 -9.64
CA THR A 337 10.58 -7.33 -10.93
C THR A 337 10.09 -6.34 -11.99
N VAL A 338 9.13 -5.47 -11.67
CA VAL A 338 8.61 -4.51 -12.66
C VAL A 338 9.65 -3.48 -13.07
N GLN A 339 10.56 -3.09 -12.15
CA GLN A 339 11.64 -2.15 -12.45
C GLN A 339 12.74 -2.78 -13.32
N GLU A 340 13.06 -4.06 -13.10
CA GLU A 340 14.09 -4.76 -13.85
C GLU A 340 13.66 -5.19 -15.27
N LEU A 341 12.36 -5.20 -15.53
CA LEU A 341 11.77 -5.55 -16.83
C LEU A 341 11.47 -4.32 -17.70
N VAL A 342 12.06 -3.18 -17.40
CA VAL A 342 11.94 -1.97 -18.22
C VAL A 342 13.28 -1.23 -18.26
N PRO A 343 13.53 -0.40 -19.32
CA PRO A 343 14.68 0.47 -19.37
C PRO A 343 14.76 1.43 -18.18
N ASP A 344 15.96 1.79 -17.75
CA ASP A 344 16.22 2.66 -16.59
C ASP A 344 15.43 3.96 -16.64
N ARG A 345 15.29 4.55 -17.83
CA ARG A 345 14.59 5.82 -18.07
C ARG A 345 13.10 5.81 -17.72
N ILE A 346 12.42 4.63 -17.72
CA ILE A 346 10.99 4.51 -17.41
C ILE A 346 10.71 3.72 -16.13
N ARG A 347 11.71 3.38 -15.30
CA ARG A 347 11.51 2.63 -14.05
C ARG A 347 10.52 3.29 -13.10
N ALA A 348 10.63 4.60 -12.93
CA ALA A 348 9.67 5.35 -12.10
C ALA A 348 8.26 5.30 -12.69
N THR A 349 8.14 5.43 -14.01
CA THR A 349 6.83 5.39 -14.69
C THR A 349 6.16 4.02 -14.58
N VAL A 350 6.90 2.92 -14.75
CA VAL A 350 6.31 1.57 -14.61
C VAL A 350 5.87 1.31 -13.18
N VAL A 351 6.63 1.77 -12.18
CA VAL A 351 6.23 1.65 -10.77
C VAL A 351 4.96 2.45 -10.50
N ALA A 352 4.88 3.70 -10.98
CA ALA A 352 3.69 4.51 -10.84
C ALA A 352 2.47 3.87 -11.53
N PHE A 353 2.63 3.37 -12.75
CA PHE A 353 1.60 2.63 -13.48
C PHE A 353 1.17 1.37 -12.73
N TYR A 354 2.13 0.61 -12.19
CA TYR A 354 1.86 -0.60 -11.41
C TYR A 354 1.03 -0.27 -10.16
N ILE A 355 1.48 0.69 -9.34
CA ILE A 355 0.75 1.13 -8.14
C ILE A 355 -0.66 1.62 -8.51
N LEU A 356 -0.78 2.43 -9.55
CA LEU A 356 -2.08 2.91 -10.04
C LEU A 356 -3.02 1.74 -10.38
N THR A 357 -2.51 0.75 -11.12
CA THR A 357 -3.29 -0.41 -11.56
C THR A 357 -3.71 -1.29 -10.37
N LEU A 358 -2.79 -1.54 -9.42
CA LEU A 358 -3.08 -2.29 -8.20
C LEU A 358 -4.19 -1.63 -7.38
N ASN A 359 -4.06 -0.33 -7.19
CA ASN A 359 -4.96 0.42 -6.32
C ASN A 359 -6.30 0.69 -7.00
N LEU A 360 -6.29 1.20 -8.24
CA LEU A 360 -7.51 1.60 -8.92
C LEU A 360 -8.37 0.39 -9.33
N ILE A 361 -7.75 -0.73 -9.68
CA ILE A 361 -8.47 -1.94 -10.08
C ILE A 361 -8.58 -2.91 -8.90
N GLY A 362 -7.44 -3.39 -8.38
CA GLY A 362 -7.42 -4.43 -7.38
C GLY A 362 -8.10 -4.02 -6.07
N LEU A 363 -7.61 -2.97 -5.41
CA LEU A 363 -8.20 -2.53 -4.14
C LEU A 363 -9.65 -2.07 -4.30
N THR A 364 -9.99 -1.37 -5.40
CA THR A 364 -11.35 -0.89 -5.62
C THR A 364 -12.35 -2.03 -5.79
N ILE A 365 -12.01 -3.04 -6.62
CA ILE A 365 -12.84 -4.24 -6.77
C ILE A 365 -12.98 -4.96 -5.43
N GLY A 366 -11.88 -5.10 -4.67
CA GLY A 366 -11.89 -5.77 -3.39
C GLY A 366 -12.71 -5.05 -2.33
N SER A 367 -12.52 -3.76 -2.17
CA SER A 367 -13.19 -3.00 -1.10
C SER A 367 -14.64 -2.66 -1.45
N TRP A 368 -14.86 -1.98 -2.55
CA TRP A 368 -16.23 -1.60 -2.93
C TRP A 368 -17.06 -2.78 -3.43
N GLY A 369 -16.47 -3.63 -4.29
CA GLY A 369 -17.11 -4.86 -4.74
C GLY A 369 -17.36 -5.82 -3.57
N GLY A 370 -16.43 -5.91 -2.60
CA GLY A 370 -16.63 -6.66 -1.36
C GLY A 370 -17.81 -6.13 -0.55
N GLY A 371 -17.93 -4.81 -0.41
CA GLY A 371 -19.08 -4.20 0.26
C GLY A 371 -20.41 -4.46 -0.42
N LEU A 372 -20.46 -4.34 -1.78
CA LEU A 372 -21.66 -4.72 -2.55
C LEU A 372 -22.02 -6.20 -2.39
N CYS A 373 -21.01 -7.07 -2.37
CA CYS A 373 -21.20 -8.51 -2.17
C CYS A 373 -21.74 -8.81 -0.77
N ALA A 374 -21.22 -8.15 0.27
CA ALA A 374 -21.70 -8.30 1.63
C ALA A 374 -23.14 -7.81 1.79
N ASP A 375 -23.48 -6.62 1.28
CA ASP A 375 -24.86 -6.10 1.29
C ASP A 375 -25.83 -7.06 0.57
N TRP A 376 -25.42 -7.63 -0.57
CA TRP A 376 -26.23 -8.61 -1.28
C TRP A 376 -26.43 -9.91 -0.48
N MET A 377 -25.38 -10.41 0.17
CA MET A 377 -25.48 -11.61 1.00
C MET A 377 -26.34 -11.39 2.24
N GLU A 378 -26.25 -10.22 2.89
CA GLU A 378 -27.14 -9.83 3.99
C GLU A 378 -28.60 -9.77 3.54
N ALA A 379 -28.88 -9.14 2.40
CA ALA A 379 -30.22 -9.09 1.82
C ALA A 379 -30.77 -10.48 1.44
N ALA A 380 -29.90 -11.41 1.08
CA ALA A 380 -30.22 -12.82 0.82
C ALA A 380 -30.30 -13.70 2.08
N ASN A 381 -30.18 -13.12 3.28
CA ASN A 381 -30.20 -13.77 4.59
C ASN A 381 -29.12 -14.85 4.79
N TYR A 382 -27.92 -14.65 4.26
CA TYR A 382 -26.78 -15.48 4.62
C TYR A 382 -26.43 -15.29 6.11
N GLN A 383 -26.13 -16.37 6.81
CA GLN A 383 -25.79 -16.31 8.25
C GLN A 383 -24.45 -15.63 8.51
N GLU A 384 -23.47 -15.85 7.62
CA GLU A 384 -22.10 -15.32 7.73
C GLU A 384 -21.71 -14.58 6.43
N PRO A 385 -22.29 -13.39 6.14
CA PRO A 385 -22.06 -12.66 4.90
C PRO A 385 -20.60 -12.24 4.71
N TYR A 386 -19.91 -11.80 5.78
CA TYR A 386 -18.49 -11.40 5.69
C TYR A 386 -17.57 -12.61 5.46
N THR A 387 -17.81 -13.75 6.12
CA THR A 387 -17.06 -14.99 5.87
C THR A 387 -17.15 -15.37 4.40
N MET A 388 -18.37 -15.44 3.86
CA MET A 388 -18.60 -15.84 2.47
C MET A 388 -18.00 -14.83 1.48
N MET A 389 -18.19 -13.54 1.71
CA MET A 389 -17.58 -12.48 0.90
C MET A 389 -16.06 -12.61 0.89
N LEU A 390 -15.41 -12.70 2.06
CA LEU A 390 -13.96 -12.82 2.17
C LEU A 390 -13.43 -14.08 1.48
N VAL A 391 -14.16 -15.20 1.55
CA VAL A 391 -13.82 -16.44 0.83
C VAL A 391 -13.95 -16.25 -0.69
N VAL A 392 -15.04 -15.66 -1.18
CA VAL A 392 -15.20 -15.38 -2.62
C VAL A 392 -14.03 -14.58 -3.17
N PHE A 393 -13.65 -13.50 -2.48
CA PHE A 393 -12.54 -12.65 -2.91
C PHE A 393 -11.18 -13.35 -2.76
N SER A 394 -11.01 -14.23 -1.77
CA SER A 394 -9.84 -15.11 -1.66
C SER A 394 -9.76 -16.09 -2.83
N VAL A 395 -10.88 -16.68 -3.24
CA VAL A 395 -10.94 -17.59 -4.40
C VAL A 395 -10.62 -16.84 -5.70
N ILE A 396 -11.13 -15.62 -5.90
CA ILE A 396 -10.77 -14.79 -7.05
C ILE A 396 -9.26 -14.52 -7.08
N SER A 397 -8.65 -14.30 -5.93
CA SER A 397 -7.21 -14.02 -5.83
C SER A 397 -6.32 -15.23 -6.20
N ILE A 398 -6.86 -16.45 -6.26
CA ILE A 398 -6.14 -17.66 -6.70
C ILE A 398 -5.56 -17.46 -8.11
N ILE A 399 -6.21 -16.64 -8.94
CA ILE A 399 -5.72 -16.30 -10.30
C ILE A 399 -4.31 -15.66 -10.23
N SER A 400 -3.93 -15.03 -9.12
CA SER A 400 -2.58 -14.50 -8.93
C SER A 400 -1.51 -15.60 -8.98
N ILE A 401 -1.82 -16.81 -8.53
CA ILE A 401 -0.88 -17.93 -8.41
C ILE A 401 -0.31 -18.35 -9.77
N PRO A 402 -1.12 -18.78 -10.77
CA PRO A 402 -0.58 -19.08 -12.09
C PRO A 402 0.07 -17.88 -12.76
N CYS A 403 -0.38 -16.66 -12.48
CA CYS A 403 0.27 -15.46 -13.00
C CYS A 403 1.70 -15.29 -12.42
N TYR A 404 1.90 -15.47 -11.11
CA TYR A 404 3.25 -15.47 -10.52
C TYR A 404 4.15 -16.58 -11.08
N TYR A 405 3.61 -17.77 -11.28
CA TYR A 405 4.35 -18.87 -11.91
C TYR A 405 4.84 -18.49 -13.31
N LEU A 406 3.94 -17.98 -14.15
CA LEU A 406 4.28 -17.60 -15.53
C LEU A 406 5.25 -16.40 -15.55
N ALA A 407 5.07 -15.43 -14.65
CA ALA A 407 5.99 -14.31 -14.51
C ALA A 407 7.40 -14.77 -14.12
N GLY A 408 7.52 -15.63 -13.10
CA GLY A 408 8.81 -16.15 -12.66
C GLY A 408 9.51 -17.00 -13.72
N LYS A 409 8.77 -17.90 -14.39
CA LYS A 409 9.30 -18.77 -15.44
C LYS A 409 9.80 -18.01 -16.68
N ARG A 410 9.11 -16.92 -17.06
CA ARG A 410 9.42 -16.12 -18.25
C ARG A 410 10.46 -15.03 -18.01
N TYR A 411 10.77 -14.72 -16.76
CA TYR A 411 11.57 -13.57 -16.36
C TYR A 411 12.89 -13.43 -17.12
N LYS A 412 13.75 -14.47 -17.11
CA LYS A 412 15.07 -14.42 -17.77
C LYS A 412 14.96 -14.25 -19.28
N GLN A 413 14.04 -14.99 -19.90
CA GLN A 413 13.82 -14.91 -21.35
C GLN A 413 13.36 -13.51 -21.76
N ASP A 414 12.40 -12.96 -21.03
CA ASP A 414 11.83 -11.65 -21.32
C ASP A 414 12.83 -10.52 -21.07
N LYS A 415 13.71 -10.66 -20.07
CA LYS A 415 14.80 -9.71 -19.84
C LYS A 415 15.75 -9.61 -21.02
N ILE A 416 16.10 -10.74 -21.65
CA ILE A 416 16.92 -10.79 -22.86
C ILE A 416 16.16 -10.16 -24.06
N VAL A 417 14.87 -10.45 -24.20
CA VAL A 417 14.03 -9.88 -25.27
C VAL A 417 13.97 -8.36 -25.15
N LEU A 418 13.74 -7.85 -23.95
CA LEU A 418 13.67 -6.42 -23.69
C LEU A 418 15.01 -5.71 -23.95
N GLY A 419 16.15 -6.30 -23.56
CA GLY A 419 17.46 -5.78 -23.92
C GLY A 419 17.63 -5.60 -25.44
N LYS A 420 17.17 -6.57 -26.24
CA LYS A 420 17.18 -6.45 -27.70
C LYS A 420 16.19 -5.42 -28.25
N VAL A 421 15.00 -5.32 -27.65
CA VAL A 421 13.92 -4.40 -28.05
C VAL A 421 14.32 -2.92 -27.83
N PHE A 422 15.11 -2.66 -26.80
CA PHE A 422 15.53 -1.32 -26.41
C PHE A 422 17.01 -1.02 -26.73
N ASN A 423 17.74 -1.93 -27.38
CA ASN A 423 19.16 -1.83 -27.74
C ASN A 423 20.07 -1.59 -26.51
N GLU A 424 19.78 -2.26 -25.40
CA GLU A 424 20.56 -2.29 -24.17
C GLU A 424 21.35 -3.59 -24.01
#